data_ab76a335262fda7f4863e6a4f2c59539
#
_entry.id   ab76a335262fda7f4863e6a4f2c59539
#
_cell.length_a   1.000
_cell.length_b   1.000
_cell.length_c   1.000
_cell.angle_alpha   90.00
_cell.angle_beta   90.00
_cell.angle_gamma   90.00
#
_symmetry.space_group_name_H-M   'P 1'
#
loop_
_entity.id
_entity.type
_entity.pdbx_description
1 polymer ?
#
loop_
_entity_poly.entity_id
_entity_poly.type
_entity_poly.pdbx_seq_one_letter_code
_entity_poly.pdbx_strand_id
1 'polypeptide(L)'
;MTQKEAINELKSEDSIHPRRLLELSKRIHGNSAKKQIAVDMLERYTGHDIKKFQKQIILTNFHFYVEQFNEAFDDSYHTKGSAFQASSSKKAKVTIVEFGVGSAMAALIGELISVVHPKAVLFLGLCGAVHRSLKVGDFILPIAAIRAEGVSNHFLPAQVPALPTFKVQKFVSQILVEHNYDYRTGTIHSTDFRFWEFDHRFKDNLIDERVLAVEMECAALFTTCFVSKVNIGALLLVSDCPMQKDGIKTKKSASEVFRKYTSLHIELGIQAMQEIATRGEKIRHYTW
;
A
#
# COMPACT_ATOMS: atom_id res chain seq x y z
N MET A 1 -18.14 10.77 48.21
CA MET A 1 -17.38 10.88 46.92
C MET A 1 -17.85 12.15 46.23
N THR A 2 -17.02 13.14 46.19
CA THR A 2 -17.37 14.44 45.55
C THR A 2 -17.23 14.31 44.02
N GLN A 3 -18.00 15.13 43.30
CA GLN A 3 -17.95 15.17 41.82
C GLN A 3 -16.50 15.38 41.26
N LYS A 4 -15.63 15.97 42.08
CA LYS A 4 -14.20 16.17 41.75
C LYS A 4 -13.37 14.88 41.88
N GLU A 5 -13.73 13.98 42.80
CA GLU A 5 -13.08 12.68 42.98
C GLU A 5 -13.49 11.71 41.85
N ALA A 6 -14.77 11.72 41.44
CA ALA A 6 -15.27 10.94 40.31
C ALA A 6 -14.63 11.39 38.95
N ILE A 7 -14.42 12.71 38.79
CA ILE A 7 -13.74 13.23 37.57
C ILE A 7 -12.25 12.91 37.57
N ASN A 8 -11.63 12.81 38.73
CA ASN A 8 -10.22 12.40 38.84
C ASN A 8 -10.03 10.88 38.63
N GLU A 9 -10.96 10.05 39.07
CA GLU A 9 -10.98 8.60 38.78
C GLU A 9 -11.20 8.33 37.29
N LEU A 10 -12.14 9.01 36.64
CA LEU A 10 -12.37 8.90 35.19
C LEU A 10 -11.16 9.40 34.34
N LYS A 11 -10.35 10.27 34.88
CA LYS A 11 -9.08 10.71 34.25
C LYS A 11 -7.93 9.73 34.42
N SER A 12 -8.05 8.76 35.35
CA SER A 12 -6.96 7.79 35.62
C SER A 12 -7.09 6.47 34.85
N GLU A 13 -8.26 6.10 34.34
CA GLU A 13 -8.47 4.80 33.70
C GLU A 13 -8.60 4.84 32.17
N ASP A 14 -9.00 5.95 31.55
CA ASP A 14 -9.25 6.03 30.10
C ASP A 14 -8.24 6.86 29.30
N SER A 15 -7.25 7.47 29.92
CA SER A 15 -6.14 8.05 29.16
C SER A 15 -5.19 6.92 28.76
N ILE A 16 -5.16 6.57 27.49
CA ILE A 16 -3.99 5.91 26.89
C ILE A 16 -2.82 6.81 27.23
N HIS A 17 -2.10 6.43 28.30
CA HIS A 17 -1.11 7.25 28.94
C HIS A 17 -0.12 7.73 27.89
N PRO A 18 0.16 9.04 27.75
CA PRO A 18 1.13 9.56 26.77
C PRO A 18 2.48 8.83 26.81
N ARG A 19 2.87 8.28 27.98
CA ARG A 19 4.02 7.39 28.15
C ARG A 19 3.90 6.08 27.35
N ARG A 20 2.70 5.49 27.23
CA ARG A 20 2.51 4.22 26.49
C ARG A 20 2.59 4.45 24.98
N LEU A 21 2.08 5.58 24.49
CA LEU A 21 2.28 6.01 23.09
C LEU A 21 3.75 6.38 22.83
N LEU A 22 4.40 7.02 23.79
CA LEU A 22 5.83 7.35 23.70
C LEU A 22 6.71 6.09 23.75
N GLU A 23 6.35 5.09 24.56
CA GLU A 23 7.03 3.80 24.63
C GLU A 23 6.77 2.95 23.37
N LEU A 24 5.56 2.93 22.82
CA LEU A 24 5.26 2.33 21.52
C LEU A 24 6.05 3.03 20.42
N SER A 25 6.07 4.34 20.40
CA SER A 25 6.89 5.13 19.47
C SER A 25 8.40 4.87 19.64
N LYS A 26 8.90 4.74 20.87
CA LYS A 26 10.29 4.39 21.16
C LYS A 26 10.63 2.94 20.80
N ARG A 27 9.70 1.98 21.01
CA ARG A 27 9.87 0.58 20.57
C ARG A 27 10.00 0.48 19.06
N ILE A 28 9.31 1.33 18.32
CA ILE A 28 9.28 1.30 16.85
C ILE A 28 10.36 2.18 16.24
N HIS A 29 10.65 3.36 16.80
CA HIS A 29 11.55 4.37 16.21
C HIS A 29 12.84 4.63 16.99
N GLY A 30 12.94 4.19 18.23
CA GLY A 30 14.03 4.56 19.16
C GLY A 30 15.14 3.55 19.30
N ASN A 31 15.05 2.39 18.65
CA ASN A 31 16.10 1.37 18.75
C ASN A 31 17.07 1.52 17.57
N SER A 32 18.24 2.13 17.82
CA SER A 32 19.30 2.28 16.82
C SER A 32 19.72 0.94 16.19
N ALA A 33 19.69 -0.15 16.97
CA ALA A 33 19.96 -1.49 16.48
C ALA A 33 18.87 -1.97 15.49
N LYS A 34 17.57 -1.75 15.79
CA LYS A 34 16.49 -2.07 14.86
C LYS A 34 16.66 -1.32 13.53
N LYS A 35 17.00 -0.04 13.60
CA LYS A 35 17.23 0.78 12.41
C LYS A 35 18.38 0.26 11.55
N GLN A 36 19.51 -0.08 12.19
CA GLN A 36 20.65 -0.64 11.45
C GLN A 36 20.31 -1.98 10.81
N ILE A 37 19.65 -2.87 11.54
CA ILE A 37 19.19 -4.16 11.01
C ILE A 37 18.22 -3.95 9.82
N ALA A 38 17.30 -2.99 9.92
CA ALA A 38 16.37 -2.72 8.85
C ALA A 38 17.06 -2.16 7.58
N VAL A 39 18.11 -1.34 7.73
CA VAL A 39 18.95 -0.89 6.61
C VAL A 39 19.64 -2.09 5.96
N ASP A 40 20.34 -2.92 6.74
CA ASP A 40 21.02 -4.12 6.23
C ASP A 40 20.05 -5.08 5.53
N MET A 41 18.85 -5.26 6.10
CA MET A 41 17.83 -6.11 5.49
C MET A 41 17.32 -5.52 4.19
N LEU A 42 17.02 -4.21 4.13
CA LEU A 42 16.53 -3.56 2.91
C LEU A 42 17.56 -3.69 1.79
N GLU A 43 18.84 -3.36 2.06
CA GLU A 43 19.92 -3.46 1.08
C GLU A 43 20.13 -4.92 0.63
N ARG A 44 20.17 -5.87 1.53
CA ARG A 44 20.35 -7.29 1.19
C ARG A 44 19.16 -7.85 0.41
N TYR A 45 17.92 -7.48 0.78
CA TYR A 45 16.71 -8.01 0.15
C TYR A 45 16.49 -7.43 -1.23
N THR A 46 16.81 -6.16 -1.44
CA THR A 46 16.67 -5.47 -2.73
C THR A 46 17.94 -5.51 -3.58
N GLY A 47 19.11 -5.79 -2.98
CA GLY A 47 20.42 -5.57 -3.61
C GLY A 47 20.71 -4.10 -3.89
N HIS A 48 19.93 -3.16 -3.34
CA HIS A 48 19.94 -1.75 -3.66
C HIS A 48 20.54 -0.92 -2.53
N ASP A 49 21.58 -0.15 -2.81
CA ASP A 49 22.18 0.79 -1.82
C ASP A 49 21.11 1.79 -1.37
N ILE A 50 20.94 1.96 -0.05
CA ILE A 50 19.95 2.87 0.54
C ILE A 50 20.10 4.31 0.03
N LYS A 51 21.34 4.75 -0.30
CA LYS A 51 21.61 6.09 -0.83
C LYS A 51 21.10 6.30 -2.25
N LYS A 52 20.76 5.23 -2.98
CA LYS A 52 20.20 5.28 -4.32
C LYS A 52 18.68 5.41 -4.33
N PHE A 53 18.03 5.06 -3.21
CA PHE A 53 16.58 5.22 -3.09
C PHE A 53 16.17 6.68 -3.26
N GLN A 54 15.15 6.89 -4.08
CA GLN A 54 14.48 8.18 -4.20
C GLN A 54 13.46 8.35 -3.05
N LYS A 55 13.00 9.57 -2.84
CA LYS A 55 12.02 9.87 -1.76
C LYS A 55 10.57 9.54 -2.15
N GLN A 56 10.30 9.30 -3.40
CA GLN A 56 9.04 8.76 -3.91
C GLN A 56 9.26 7.29 -4.24
N ILE A 57 8.49 6.41 -3.60
CA ILE A 57 8.63 4.97 -3.75
C ILE A 57 7.34 4.39 -4.33
N ILE A 58 7.45 3.63 -5.40
CA ILE A 58 6.39 2.76 -5.91
C ILE A 58 6.65 1.36 -5.39
N LEU A 59 5.65 0.74 -4.80
CA LEU A 59 5.63 -0.67 -4.41
C LEU A 59 4.77 -1.46 -5.39
N THR A 60 5.17 -2.67 -5.74
CA THR A 60 4.40 -3.56 -6.60
C THR A 60 4.66 -5.03 -6.28
N ASN A 61 3.74 -5.90 -6.71
CA ASN A 61 3.86 -7.36 -6.60
C ASN A 61 4.49 -8.00 -7.86
N PHE A 62 4.72 -7.22 -8.91
CA PHE A 62 4.98 -7.78 -10.25
C PHE A 62 6.29 -7.27 -10.82
N HIS A 63 7.20 -8.21 -11.16
CA HIS A 63 8.48 -7.93 -11.82
C HIS A 63 8.31 -7.13 -13.11
N PHE A 64 7.24 -7.38 -13.85
CA PHE A 64 6.93 -6.71 -15.11
C PHE A 64 6.86 -5.17 -14.98
N TYR A 65 6.36 -4.64 -13.85
CA TYR A 65 6.35 -3.19 -13.61
C TYR A 65 7.77 -2.62 -13.45
N VAL A 66 8.68 -3.40 -12.87
CA VAL A 66 10.09 -2.99 -12.75
C VAL A 66 10.77 -2.99 -14.11
N GLU A 67 10.45 -3.98 -14.97
CA GLU A 67 10.95 -4.03 -16.36
C GLU A 67 10.48 -2.81 -17.16
N GLN A 68 9.17 -2.50 -17.12
CA GLN A 68 8.63 -1.32 -17.80
C GLN A 68 9.23 0.00 -17.28
N PHE A 69 9.49 0.09 -15.96
CA PHE A 69 10.16 1.24 -15.38
C PHE A 69 11.60 1.38 -15.94
N ASN A 70 12.33 0.27 -16.07
CA ASN A 70 13.68 0.27 -16.63
C ASN A 70 13.71 0.66 -18.11
N GLU A 71 12.72 0.23 -18.88
CA GLU A 71 12.57 0.60 -20.30
C GLU A 71 12.22 2.09 -20.46
N ALA A 72 11.46 2.67 -19.54
CA ALA A 72 11.04 4.06 -19.59
C ALA A 72 12.15 5.07 -19.20
N PHE A 73 13.17 4.65 -18.43
CA PHE A 73 14.22 5.54 -17.92
C PHE A 73 15.62 5.00 -18.18
N ASP A 74 16.36 5.67 -19.05
CA ASP A 74 17.74 5.33 -19.44
C ASP A 74 18.77 5.49 -18.31
N ASP A 75 18.43 6.25 -17.25
CA ASP A 75 19.22 6.41 -16.03
C ASP A 75 18.84 5.44 -14.91
N SER A 76 18.02 4.43 -15.21
CA SER A 76 17.58 3.46 -14.23
C SER A 76 18.74 2.65 -13.64
N TYR A 77 18.77 2.56 -12.32
CA TYR A 77 19.69 1.70 -11.57
C TYR A 77 18.89 0.53 -11.00
N HIS A 78 18.93 -0.59 -11.71
CA HIS A 78 18.21 -1.82 -11.38
C HIS A 78 19.10 -2.78 -10.59
N THR A 79 18.52 -3.40 -9.56
CA THR A 79 19.16 -4.42 -8.74
C THR A 79 18.18 -5.52 -8.36
N LYS A 80 18.70 -6.72 -8.13
CA LYS A 80 17.96 -7.86 -7.61
C LYS A 80 18.69 -8.42 -6.41
N GLY A 81 18.03 -8.42 -5.26
CA GLY A 81 18.55 -8.95 -4.02
C GLY A 81 18.08 -10.37 -3.73
N SER A 82 18.16 -10.74 -2.46
CA SER A 82 17.81 -12.11 -2.03
C SER A 82 16.29 -12.38 -1.98
N ALA A 83 15.45 -11.35 -1.93
CA ALA A 83 13.99 -11.49 -1.81
C ALA A 83 13.21 -10.54 -2.73
N PHE A 84 13.73 -9.35 -3.01
CA PHE A 84 13.08 -8.27 -3.75
C PHE A 84 13.96 -7.83 -4.91
N GLN A 85 13.37 -7.04 -5.80
CA GLN A 85 14.15 -6.26 -6.76
C GLN A 85 13.72 -4.79 -6.70
N ALA A 86 14.63 -3.89 -7.03
CA ALA A 86 14.40 -2.47 -7.02
C ALA A 86 15.04 -1.79 -8.23
N SER A 87 14.46 -0.68 -8.65
CA SER A 87 15.05 0.19 -9.63
C SER A 87 14.80 1.65 -9.27
N SER A 88 15.82 2.49 -9.40
CA SER A 88 15.76 3.92 -9.11
C SER A 88 16.15 4.74 -10.33
N SER A 89 15.41 5.81 -10.59
CA SER A 89 15.77 6.82 -11.58
C SER A 89 15.78 8.21 -10.93
N LYS A 90 16.87 8.94 -11.13
CA LYS A 90 16.97 10.34 -10.68
C LYS A 90 16.14 11.26 -11.56
N LYS A 91 16.02 10.94 -12.86
CA LYS A 91 15.18 11.70 -13.81
C LYS A 91 13.71 11.57 -13.42
N ALA A 92 13.26 10.34 -13.11
CA ALA A 92 11.90 10.10 -12.61
C ALA A 92 11.69 10.62 -11.18
N LYS A 93 12.75 10.76 -10.36
CA LYS A 93 12.70 10.99 -8.91
C LYS A 93 11.93 9.90 -8.14
N VAL A 94 11.92 8.68 -8.68
CA VAL A 94 11.16 7.54 -8.19
C VAL A 94 12.08 6.33 -8.01
N THR A 95 11.81 5.55 -6.97
CA THR A 95 12.28 4.16 -6.85
C THR A 95 11.08 3.25 -6.93
N ILE A 96 11.14 2.21 -7.74
CA ILE A 96 10.17 1.12 -7.76
C ILE A 96 10.77 -0.10 -7.05
N VAL A 97 9.95 -0.78 -6.23
CA VAL A 97 10.35 -2.01 -5.53
C VAL A 97 9.28 -3.08 -5.76
N GLU A 98 9.68 -4.20 -6.30
CA GLU A 98 8.86 -5.42 -6.33
C GLU A 98 9.18 -6.25 -5.09
N PHE A 99 8.14 -6.55 -4.30
CA PHE A 99 8.28 -7.17 -2.97
C PHE A 99 7.56 -8.53 -2.85
N GLY A 100 6.99 -9.05 -3.95
CA GLY A 100 6.22 -10.28 -3.95
C GLY A 100 4.77 -10.11 -3.51
N VAL A 101 4.11 -11.20 -3.15
CA VAL A 101 2.66 -11.27 -2.90
C VAL A 101 2.37 -11.57 -1.43
N GLY A 102 1.30 -10.97 -0.93
CA GLY A 102 0.69 -11.26 0.36
C GLY A 102 1.09 -10.33 1.49
N SER A 103 0.22 -10.29 2.48
CA SER A 103 0.26 -9.35 3.59
C SER A 103 1.52 -9.44 4.45
N ALA A 104 2.10 -10.62 4.62
CA ALA A 104 3.36 -10.76 5.37
C ALA A 104 4.53 -10.04 4.67
N MET A 105 4.63 -10.18 3.34
CA MET A 105 5.65 -9.48 2.55
C MET A 105 5.37 -7.98 2.48
N ALA A 106 4.10 -7.60 2.37
CA ALA A 106 3.63 -6.21 2.42
C ALA A 106 4.00 -5.53 3.75
N ALA A 107 3.77 -6.20 4.88
CA ALA A 107 4.16 -5.68 6.19
C ALA A 107 5.68 -5.54 6.31
N LEU A 108 6.43 -6.52 5.86
CA LEU A 108 7.89 -6.51 5.90
C LEU A 108 8.44 -5.32 5.10
N ILE A 109 8.05 -5.17 3.83
CA ILE A 109 8.53 -4.05 3.02
C ILE A 109 8.07 -2.70 3.58
N GLY A 110 6.84 -2.60 4.11
CA GLY A 110 6.31 -1.40 4.74
C GLY A 110 7.15 -0.91 5.93
N GLU A 111 7.66 -1.85 6.75
CA GLU A 111 8.61 -1.53 7.81
C GLU A 111 9.99 -1.12 7.26
N LEU A 112 10.53 -1.92 6.33
CA LEU A 112 11.88 -1.70 5.80
C LEU A 112 12.03 -0.38 5.07
N ILE A 113 11.07 0.03 4.22
CA ILE A 113 11.16 1.30 3.49
C ILE A 113 11.12 2.52 4.41
N SER A 114 10.66 2.38 5.65
CA SER A 114 10.63 3.50 6.61
C SER A 114 12.01 4.09 6.88
N VAL A 115 13.09 3.30 6.79
CA VAL A 115 14.47 3.76 7.00
C VAL A 115 14.97 4.70 5.89
N VAL A 116 14.35 4.65 4.72
CA VAL A 116 14.61 5.59 3.61
C VAL A 116 14.03 6.98 3.90
N HIS A 117 13.09 7.07 4.85
CA HIS A 117 12.29 8.28 5.12
C HIS A 117 11.63 8.82 3.84
N PRO A 118 10.79 8.02 3.17
CA PRO A 118 10.15 8.44 1.92
C PRO A 118 9.18 9.61 2.18
N LYS A 119 9.05 10.50 1.20
CA LYS A 119 8.02 11.56 1.22
C LYS A 119 6.64 11.00 0.88
N ALA A 120 6.60 10.02 0.00
CA ALA A 120 5.39 9.30 -0.36
C ALA A 120 5.71 7.89 -0.87
N VAL A 121 4.77 6.98 -0.64
CA VAL A 121 4.76 5.62 -1.16
C VAL A 121 3.45 5.40 -1.91
N LEU A 122 3.49 4.76 -3.07
CA LEU A 122 2.32 4.35 -3.83
C LEU A 122 2.40 2.86 -4.14
N PHE A 123 1.38 2.12 -3.72
CA PHE A 123 1.24 0.72 -4.10
C PHE A 123 0.46 0.61 -5.42
N LEU A 124 1.05 -0.06 -6.42
CA LEU A 124 0.43 -0.44 -7.67
C LEU A 124 0.18 -1.94 -7.65
N GLY A 125 -1.05 -2.33 -7.39
CA GLY A 125 -1.49 -3.72 -7.26
C GLY A 125 -2.62 -4.08 -8.21
N LEU A 126 -2.91 -5.38 -8.27
CA LEU A 126 -4.08 -5.91 -8.96
C LEU A 126 -5.12 -6.37 -7.95
N CYS A 127 -6.39 -6.35 -8.33
CA CYS A 127 -7.47 -6.82 -7.48
C CYS A 127 -8.53 -7.59 -8.28
N GLY A 128 -9.26 -8.47 -7.59
CA GLY A 128 -10.48 -9.12 -8.10
C GLY A 128 -11.71 -8.28 -7.76
N ALA A 129 -12.52 -7.95 -8.77
CA ALA A 129 -13.75 -7.16 -8.58
C ALA A 129 -14.82 -7.94 -7.83
N VAL A 130 -15.41 -7.31 -6.81
CA VAL A 130 -16.59 -7.81 -6.08
C VAL A 130 -17.85 -7.08 -6.55
N HIS A 131 -17.79 -5.76 -6.67
CA HIS A 131 -18.93 -4.96 -7.07
C HIS A 131 -19.26 -5.15 -8.55
N ARG A 132 -20.55 -5.38 -8.87
CA ARG A 132 -21.04 -5.76 -10.21
C ARG A 132 -20.80 -4.71 -11.29
N SER A 133 -20.61 -3.44 -10.94
CA SER A 133 -20.36 -2.37 -11.91
C SER A 133 -18.91 -2.34 -12.41
N LEU A 134 -18.02 -3.10 -11.78
CA LEU A 134 -16.62 -3.15 -12.15
C LEU A 134 -16.37 -4.16 -13.27
N LYS A 135 -15.41 -3.83 -14.11
CA LYS A 135 -14.92 -4.66 -15.20
C LYS A 135 -13.40 -4.69 -15.23
N VAL A 136 -12.85 -5.69 -15.88
CA VAL A 136 -11.41 -5.80 -16.09
C VAL A 136 -10.87 -4.55 -16.80
N GLY A 137 -9.83 -3.97 -16.22
CA GLY A 137 -9.22 -2.71 -16.68
C GLY A 137 -9.68 -1.47 -15.92
N ASP A 138 -10.70 -1.55 -15.07
CA ASP A 138 -11.11 -0.42 -14.23
C ASP A 138 -10.07 -0.13 -13.14
N PHE A 139 -9.95 1.15 -12.76
CA PHE A 139 -9.13 1.58 -11.65
C PHE A 139 -9.93 1.72 -10.36
N ILE A 140 -9.34 1.26 -9.26
CA ILE A 140 -9.85 1.49 -7.91
C ILE A 140 -8.83 2.30 -7.11
N LEU A 141 -9.31 3.40 -6.55
CA LEU A 141 -8.58 4.22 -5.60
C LEU A 141 -9.14 3.94 -4.20
N PRO A 142 -8.57 3.00 -3.43
CA PRO A 142 -9.14 2.60 -2.15
C PRO A 142 -9.07 3.73 -1.13
N ILE A 143 -10.15 3.89 -0.36
CA ILE A 143 -10.22 4.83 0.77
C ILE A 143 -10.10 4.13 2.13
N ALA A 144 -10.27 2.82 2.16
CA ALA A 144 -10.06 1.96 3.32
C ALA A 144 -9.82 0.52 2.86
N ALA A 145 -9.12 -0.25 3.67
CA ALA A 145 -9.01 -1.70 3.50
C ALA A 145 -9.50 -2.42 4.77
N ILE A 146 -10.37 -3.43 4.60
CA ILE A 146 -10.75 -4.35 5.65
C ILE A 146 -9.55 -5.25 5.97
N ARG A 147 -9.22 -5.35 7.25
CA ARG A 147 -8.07 -6.09 7.76
C ARG A 147 -8.46 -7.55 8.03
N ALA A 148 -8.67 -8.32 6.95
CA ALA A 148 -9.02 -9.75 7.02
C ALA A 148 -7.80 -10.66 6.83
N GLU A 149 -6.61 -10.10 6.97
CA GLU A 149 -5.32 -10.77 7.05
C GLU A 149 -4.78 -10.72 8.50
N GLY A 150 -3.87 -11.59 8.85
CA GLY A 150 -3.43 -11.71 10.25
C GLY A 150 -2.37 -10.72 10.68
N VAL A 151 -1.49 -10.31 9.76
CA VAL A 151 -0.23 -9.61 10.10
C VAL A 151 -0.45 -8.21 10.67
N SER A 152 -1.44 -7.46 10.18
CA SER A 152 -1.71 -6.10 10.65
C SER A 152 -2.10 -6.04 12.13
N ASN A 153 -2.58 -7.14 12.73
CA ASN A 153 -2.91 -7.23 14.15
C ASN A 153 -1.70 -7.14 15.07
N HIS A 154 -0.49 -7.40 14.56
CA HIS A 154 0.75 -7.18 15.30
C HIS A 154 1.11 -5.70 15.47
N PHE A 155 0.54 -4.83 14.65
CA PHE A 155 0.85 -3.40 14.60
C PHE A 155 -0.19 -2.54 15.30
N LEU A 156 -1.48 -2.83 15.08
CA LEU A 156 -2.60 -2.06 15.63
C LEU A 156 -3.73 -2.99 16.10
N PRO A 157 -4.52 -2.57 17.11
CA PRO A 157 -5.76 -3.27 17.48
C PRO A 157 -6.68 -3.48 16.28
N ALA A 158 -7.46 -4.59 16.29
CA ALA A 158 -8.32 -4.98 15.16
C ALA A 158 -9.35 -3.90 14.76
N GLN A 159 -9.80 -3.10 15.73
CA GLN A 159 -10.79 -2.03 15.53
C GLN A 159 -10.25 -0.81 14.78
N VAL A 160 -8.92 -0.66 14.69
CA VAL A 160 -8.32 0.47 13.96
C VAL A 160 -8.38 0.17 12.47
N PRO A 161 -9.05 1.00 11.65
CA PRO A 161 -9.15 0.75 10.23
C PRO A 161 -7.80 0.95 9.52
N ALA A 162 -7.57 0.19 8.46
CA ALA A 162 -6.44 0.41 7.56
C ALA A 162 -6.82 1.48 6.51
N LEU A 163 -6.21 2.65 6.62
CA LEU A 163 -6.51 3.81 5.77
C LEU A 163 -5.26 4.25 5.00
N PRO A 164 -5.38 4.57 3.71
CA PRO A 164 -4.33 5.25 2.98
C PRO A 164 -4.21 6.71 3.43
N THR A 165 -3.08 7.32 3.16
CA THR A 165 -2.87 8.74 3.39
C THR A 165 -3.64 9.57 2.35
N PHE A 166 -4.61 10.36 2.79
CA PHE A 166 -5.44 11.19 1.92
C PHE A 166 -4.62 12.04 0.94
N LYS A 167 -3.50 12.59 1.38
CA LYS A 167 -2.62 13.40 0.52
C LYS A 167 -2.15 12.63 -0.71
N VAL A 168 -1.72 11.36 -0.56
CA VAL A 168 -1.26 10.54 -1.69
C VAL A 168 -2.42 10.22 -2.61
N GLN A 169 -3.56 9.77 -2.05
CA GLN A 169 -4.76 9.46 -2.83
C GLN A 169 -5.28 10.66 -3.63
N LYS A 170 -5.20 11.87 -3.06
CA LYS A 170 -5.60 13.10 -3.76
C LYS A 170 -4.76 13.33 -5.03
N PHE A 171 -3.44 13.16 -4.97
CA PHE A 171 -2.59 13.32 -6.15
C PHE A 171 -2.87 12.25 -7.21
N VAL A 172 -3.07 11.00 -6.80
CA VAL A 172 -3.45 9.92 -7.72
C VAL A 172 -4.79 10.22 -8.39
N SER A 173 -5.79 10.63 -7.60
CA SER A 173 -7.10 11.07 -8.11
C SER A 173 -6.97 12.20 -9.14
N GLN A 174 -6.15 13.19 -8.85
CA GLN A 174 -5.95 14.33 -9.75
C GLN A 174 -5.36 13.89 -11.09
N ILE A 175 -4.36 13.01 -11.09
CA ILE A 175 -3.74 12.47 -12.31
C ILE A 175 -4.77 11.69 -13.13
N LEU A 176 -5.58 10.84 -12.50
CA LEU A 176 -6.64 10.10 -13.20
C LEU A 176 -7.62 11.05 -13.89
N VAL A 177 -8.08 12.10 -13.20
CA VAL A 177 -9.02 13.10 -13.74
C VAL A 177 -8.39 13.91 -14.88
N GLU A 178 -7.16 14.38 -14.71
CA GLU A 178 -6.43 15.15 -15.74
C GLU A 178 -6.24 14.36 -17.03
N HIS A 179 -6.13 13.03 -16.94
CA HIS A 179 -6.01 12.13 -18.08
C HIS A 179 -7.37 11.55 -18.56
N ASN A 180 -8.50 12.03 -18.01
CA ASN A 180 -9.86 11.55 -18.32
C ASN A 180 -10.07 10.05 -18.08
N TYR A 181 -9.42 9.47 -17.08
CA TYR A 181 -9.66 8.11 -16.64
C TYR A 181 -10.71 8.03 -15.54
N ASP A 182 -11.71 7.21 -15.76
CA ASP A 182 -12.68 6.84 -14.73
C ASP A 182 -12.02 5.95 -13.68
N TYR A 183 -12.40 6.16 -12.42
CA TYR A 183 -12.01 5.30 -11.30
C TYR A 183 -13.15 5.20 -10.29
N ARG A 184 -13.07 4.19 -9.42
CA ARG A 184 -14.00 4.02 -8.31
C ARG A 184 -13.27 4.19 -6.99
N THR A 185 -13.95 4.79 -6.01
CA THR A 185 -13.45 4.89 -4.64
C THR A 185 -14.35 4.11 -3.72
N GLY A 186 -13.78 3.41 -2.76
CA GLY A 186 -14.52 2.65 -1.77
C GLY A 186 -13.63 1.78 -0.91
N THR A 187 -14.26 0.98 -0.07
CA THR A 187 -13.57 0.00 0.76
C THR A 187 -13.20 -1.22 -0.08
N ILE A 188 -12.03 -1.76 0.17
CA ILE A 188 -11.56 -3.03 -0.37
C ILE A 188 -11.35 -4.03 0.77
N HIS A 189 -11.22 -5.30 0.45
CA HIS A 189 -10.95 -6.38 1.41
C HIS A 189 -9.55 -6.95 1.17
N SER A 190 -8.68 -6.85 2.16
CA SER A 190 -7.36 -7.49 2.12
C SER A 190 -7.42 -8.84 2.82
N THR A 191 -7.12 -9.92 2.10
CA THR A 191 -7.20 -11.29 2.62
C THR A 191 -5.84 -12.00 2.53
N ASP A 192 -5.59 -12.97 3.38
CA ASP A 192 -4.51 -13.97 3.27
C ASP A 192 -4.99 -15.32 2.68
N PHE A 193 -6.28 -15.43 2.38
CA PHE A 193 -6.90 -16.62 1.80
C PHE A 193 -6.96 -16.53 0.26
N ARG A 194 -6.00 -17.20 -0.43
CA ARG A 194 -5.83 -17.07 -1.89
C ARG A 194 -6.96 -17.69 -2.71
N PHE A 195 -7.54 -18.81 -2.30
CA PHE A 195 -8.58 -19.52 -3.07
C PHE A 195 -10.00 -19.20 -2.60
N TRP A 196 -10.24 -18.01 -2.11
CA TRP A 196 -11.54 -17.53 -1.64
C TRP A 196 -12.65 -17.58 -2.72
N GLU A 197 -12.28 -17.54 -3.99
CA GLU A 197 -13.19 -17.57 -5.11
C GLU A 197 -14.05 -18.85 -5.15
N PHE A 198 -13.60 -19.91 -4.48
CA PHE A 198 -14.30 -21.20 -4.36
C PHE A 198 -15.09 -21.34 -3.06
N ASP A 199 -15.03 -20.38 -2.16
CA ASP A 199 -15.77 -20.37 -0.89
C ASP A 199 -17.01 -19.47 -0.97
N HIS A 200 -18.19 -20.09 -0.94
CA HIS A 200 -19.46 -19.38 -1.02
C HIS A 200 -19.70 -18.47 0.18
N ARG A 201 -19.33 -18.91 1.39
CA ARG A 201 -19.49 -18.11 2.63
C ARG A 201 -18.61 -16.87 2.60
N PHE A 202 -17.39 -17.01 2.09
CA PHE A 202 -16.48 -15.88 1.93
C PHE A 202 -17.07 -14.86 0.92
N LYS A 203 -17.63 -15.33 -0.20
CA LYS A 203 -18.29 -14.46 -1.17
C LYS A 203 -19.48 -13.71 -0.58
N ASP A 204 -20.31 -14.39 0.20
CA ASP A 204 -21.46 -13.77 0.86
C ASP A 204 -21.00 -12.69 1.86
N ASN A 205 -19.94 -12.95 2.63
CA ASN A 205 -19.35 -11.95 3.53
C ASN A 205 -18.85 -10.71 2.77
N LEU A 206 -18.21 -10.87 1.61
CA LEU A 206 -17.75 -9.74 0.79
C LEU A 206 -18.92 -8.85 0.33
N ILE A 207 -20.07 -9.46 0.03
CA ILE A 207 -21.28 -8.73 -0.34
C ILE A 207 -21.83 -7.94 0.85
N ASP A 208 -21.88 -8.56 2.03
CA ASP A 208 -22.35 -7.93 3.27
C ASP A 208 -21.43 -6.78 3.70
N GLU A 209 -20.13 -6.92 3.52
CA GLU A 209 -19.11 -5.88 3.75
C GLU A 209 -19.18 -4.74 2.73
N ARG A 210 -19.91 -4.92 1.61
CA ARG A 210 -20.05 -3.93 0.52
C ARG A 210 -18.73 -3.44 -0.05
N VAL A 211 -17.76 -4.32 -0.14
CA VAL A 211 -16.45 -3.96 -0.70
C VAL A 211 -16.48 -3.90 -2.21
N LEU A 212 -15.60 -3.08 -2.78
CA LEU A 212 -15.45 -2.97 -4.23
C LEU A 212 -14.67 -4.15 -4.81
N ALA A 213 -13.61 -4.55 -4.13
CA ALA A 213 -12.67 -5.55 -4.63
C ALA A 213 -11.93 -6.25 -3.48
N VAL A 214 -11.27 -7.36 -3.83
CA VAL A 214 -10.39 -8.14 -2.94
C VAL A 214 -8.96 -8.09 -3.48
N GLU A 215 -8.00 -7.93 -2.56
CA GLU A 215 -6.56 -8.03 -2.80
C GLU A 215 -5.87 -8.59 -1.54
N MET A 216 -4.54 -8.60 -1.47
CA MET A 216 -3.84 -9.31 -0.39
C MET A 216 -2.81 -8.46 0.38
N GLU A 217 -2.69 -7.14 0.13
CA GLU A 217 -1.57 -6.34 0.63
C GLU A 217 -1.94 -5.01 1.29
N CYS A 218 -2.98 -4.33 0.83
CA CYS A 218 -3.28 -2.94 1.21
C CYS A 218 -3.47 -2.75 2.71
N ALA A 219 -4.19 -3.65 3.40
CA ALA A 219 -4.40 -3.51 4.84
C ALA A 219 -3.07 -3.57 5.60
N ALA A 220 -2.19 -4.50 5.25
CA ALA A 220 -0.87 -4.61 5.85
C ALA A 220 0.01 -3.39 5.54
N LEU A 221 0.04 -2.93 4.28
CA LEU A 221 0.80 -1.74 3.87
C LEU A 221 0.30 -0.48 4.58
N PHE A 222 -1.02 -0.23 4.58
CA PHE A 222 -1.59 0.96 5.21
C PHE A 222 -1.31 0.97 6.71
N THR A 223 -1.46 -0.18 7.38
CA THR A 223 -1.24 -0.30 8.81
C THR A 223 0.22 -0.11 9.19
N THR A 224 1.15 -0.78 8.53
CA THR A 224 2.59 -0.68 8.81
C THR A 224 3.13 0.70 8.50
N CYS A 225 2.72 1.29 7.38
CA CYS A 225 3.12 2.64 7.00
C CYS A 225 2.53 3.70 7.96
N PHE A 226 1.29 3.51 8.43
CA PHE A 226 0.72 4.40 9.45
C PHE A 226 1.55 4.40 10.74
N VAL A 227 1.87 3.21 11.26
CA VAL A 227 2.70 3.05 12.47
C VAL A 227 4.12 3.62 12.26
N SER A 228 4.69 3.44 11.08
CA SER A 228 6.01 3.93 10.71
C SER A 228 6.03 5.40 10.27
N LYS A 229 4.88 6.10 10.29
CA LYS A 229 4.72 7.50 9.86
C LYS A 229 5.16 7.74 8.40
N VAL A 230 4.88 6.76 7.55
CA VAL A 230 5.11 6.81 6.10
C VAL A 230 3.81 7.13 5.38
N ASN A 231 3.81 8.15 4.53
CA ASN A 231 2.65 8.48 3.70
C ASN A 231 2.49 7.44 2.59
N ILE A 232 1.40 6.72 2.58
CA ILE A 232 1.12 5.68 1.58
C ILE A 232 -0.25 5.85 0.94
N GLY A 233 -0.33 5.59 -0.35
CA GLY A 233 -1.57 5.39 -1.09
C GLY A 233 -1.53 4.12 -1.91
N ALA A 234 -2.61 3.82 -2.60
CA ALA A 234 -2.68 2.72 -3.56
C ALA A 234 -3.52 3.11 -4.77
N LEU A 235 -3.15 2.60 -5.91
CA LEU A 235 -3.97 2.54 -7.12
C LEU A 235 -4.04 1.07 -7.53
N LEU A 236 -5.25 0.53 -7.60
CA LEU A 236 -5.48 -0.86 -7.97
C LEU A 236 -6.09 -0.95 -9.36
N LEU A 237 -5.64 -1.96 -10.11
CA LEU A 237 -6.19 -2.30 -11.41
C LEU A 237 -7.02 -3.59 -11.28
N VAL A 238 -8.27 -3.56 -11.72
CA VAL A 238 -9.13 -4.75 -11.76
C VAL A 238 -8.59 -5.73 -12.79
N SER A 239 -8.18 -6.90 -12.34
CA SER A 239 -7.59 -7.96 -13.17
C SER A 239 -8.55 -9.08 -13.53
N ASP A 240 -9.62 -9.25 -12.76
CA ASP A 240 -10.62 -10.30 -12.90
C ASP A 240 -11.89 -9.95 -12.14
N CYS A 241 -12.98 -10.66 -12.43
CA CYS A 241 -14.29 -10.45 -11.83
C CYS A 241 -14.84 -11.75 -11.23
N PRO A 242 -14.26 -12.26 -10.12
CA PRO A 242 -14.57 -13.61 -9.59
C PRO A 242 -16.01 -13.83 -9.15
N MET A 243 -16.78 -12.75 -8.96
CA MET A 243 -18.21 -12.81 -8.64
C MET A 243 -19.10 -13.07 -9.87
N GLN A 244 -18.53 -13.02 -11.06
CA GLN A 244 -19.23 -13.29 -12.32
C GLN A 244 -18.95 -14.71 -12.79
N LYS A 245 -19.86 -15.25 -13.62
CA LYS A 245 -19.65 -16.55 -14.26
C LYS A 245 -18.38 -16.48 -15.13
N ASP A 246 -17.50 -17.46 -15.01
CA ASP A 246 -16.23 -17.56 -15.74
C ASP A 246 -15.28 -16.36 -15.52
N GLY A 247 -15.50 -15.59 -14.44
CA GLY A 247 -14.74 -14.38 -14.13
C GLY A 247 -13.45 -14.60 -13.32
N ILE A 248 -13.16 -15.84 -12.93
CA ILE A 248 -11.94 -16.19 -12.17
C ILE A 248 -10.71 -16.10 -13.09
N LYS A 249 -9.65 -15.52 -12.57
CA LYS A 249 -8.39 -15.29 -13.29
C LYS A 249 -7.76 -16.60 -13.80
N THR A 250 -7.50 -16.64 -15.09
CA THR A 250 -6.79 -17.73 -15.77
C THR A 250 -5.44 -17.23 -16.30
N LYS A 251 -4.56 -18.14 -16.72
CA LYS A 251 -3.29 -17.76 -17.37
C LYS A 251 -3.52 -16.85 -18.59
N LYS A 252 -4.54 -17.17 -19.41
CA LYS A 252 -4.88 -16.40 -20.62
C LYS A 252 -5.37 -15.00 -20.26
N SER A 253 -6.36 -14.88 -19.36
CA SER A 253 -6.90 -13.58 -18.96
C SER A 253 -5.86 -12.72 -18.24
N ALA A 254 -4.99 -13.33 -17.41
CA ALA A 254 -3.86 -12.63 -16.78
C ALA A 254 -2.92 -12.02 -17.83
N SER A 255 -2.52 -12.79 -18.85
CA SER A 255 -1.64 -12.29 -19.93
C SER A 255 -2.28 -11.14 -20.73
N GLU A 256 -3.60 -11.18 -20.94
CA GLU A 256 -4.34 -10.08 -21.57
C GLU A 256 -4.31 -8.80 -20.73
N VAL A 257 -4.56 -8.92 -19.42
CA VAL A 257 -4.51 -7.78 -18.50
C VAL A 257 -3.11 -7.14 -18.51
N PHE A 258 -2.07 -7.96 -18.36
CA PHE A 258 -0.70 -7.47 -18.40
C PHE A 258 -0.37 -6.71 -19.69
N ARG A 259 -0.73 -7.27 -20.82
CA ARG A 259 -0.45 -6.64 -22.13
C ARG A 259 -1.24 -5.34 -22.36
N LYS A 260 -2.49 -5.26 -21.88
CA LYS A 260 -3.42 -4.19 -22.27
C LYS A 260 -3.44 -3.01 -21.31
N TYR A 261 -3.25 -3.24 -20.00
CA TYR A 261 -3.57 -2.23 -18.98
C TYR A 261 -2.40 -1.85 -18.09
N THR A 262 -1.37 -2.71 -17.96
CA THR A 262 -0.33 -2.46 -16.96
C THR A 262 0.61 -1.32 -17.32
N SER A 263 0.88 -1.10 -18.61
CA SER A 263 1.71 0.04 -19.06
C SER A 263 1.08 1.38 -18.66
N LEU A 264 -0.24 1.51 -18.85
CA LEU A 264 -0.97 2.68 -18.41
C LEU A 264 -0.96 2.80 -16.86
N HIS A 265 -1.16 1.69 -16.15
CA HIS A 265 -1.22 1.69 -14.70
C HIS A 265 0.09 2.18 -14.07
N ILE A 266 1.25 1.70 -14.57
CA ILE A 266 2.55 2.17 -14.07
C ILE A 266 2.82 3.62 -14.48
N GLU A 267 2.46 4.02 -15.68
CA GLU A 267 2.63 5.40 -16.16
C GLU A 267 1.88 6.39 -15.25
N LEU A 268 0.61 6.13 -14.95
CA LEU A 268 -0.20 6.95 -14.04
C LEU A 268 0.40 7.00 -12.63
N GLY A 269 0.92 5.86 -12.14
CA GLY A 269 1.61 5.80 -10.85
C GLY A 269 2.88 6.65 -10.82
N ILE A 270 3.71 6.58 -11.85
CA ILE A 270 4.94 7.39 -11.96
C ILE A 270 4.59 8.88 -12.00
N GLN A 271 3.62 9.28 -12.82
CA GLN A 271 3.20 10.67 -12.94
C GLN A 271 2.67 11.21 -11.60
N ALA A 272 1.85 10.43 -10.89
CA ALA A 272 1.36 10.81 -9.56
C ALA A 272 2.51 11.03 -8.58
N MET A 273 3.53 10.17 -8.59
CA MET A 273 4.69 10.29 -7.72
C MET A 273 5.58 11.49 -8.11
N GLN A 274 5.72 11.80 -9.39
CA GLN A 274 6.42 12.99 -9.88
C GLN A 274 5.71 14.28 -9.48
N GLU A 275 4.38 14.32 -9.54
CA GLU A 275 3.59 15.45 -9.06
C GLU A 275 3.77 15.66 -7.54
N ILE A 276 3.77 14.59 -6.76
CA ILE A 276 4.07 14.68 -5.32
C ILE A 276 5.51 15.20 -5.10
N ALA A 277 6.47 14.82 -5.92
CA ALA A 277 7.85 15.30 -5.81
C ALA A 277 7.95 16.81 -6.04
N THR A 278 7.14 17.37 -6.94
CA THR A 278 7.19 18.77 -7.33
C THR A 278 6.28 19.68 -6.50
N ARG A 279 5.09 19.21 -6.16
CA ARG A 279 4.03 20.01 -5.51
C ARG A 279 3.69 19.55 -4.10
N GLY A 280 4.13 18.35 -3.70
CA GLY A 280 3.71 17.70 -2.45
C GLY A 280 3.97 18.51 -1.17
N GLU A 281 4.99 19.37 -1.15
CA GLU A 281 5.33 20.18 0.02
C GLU A 281 4.37 21.34 0.27
N LYS A 282 3.65 21.78 -0.74
CA LYS A 282 2.70 22.91 -0.65
C LYS A 282 1.37 22.53 0.03
N ILE A 283 1.09 21.24 0.16
CA ILE A 283 -0.15 20.75 0.77
C ILE A 283 0.13 20.38 2.22
N ARG A 284 -0.44 21.19 3.14
CA ARG A 284 -0.39 20.90 4.57
C ARG A 284 -1.46 19.88 4.93
N HIS A 285 -1.05 18.80 5.58
CA HIS A 285 -1.93 17.84 6.23
C HIS A 285 -1.48 17.62 7.67
N TYR A 286 -2.45 17.53 8.55
CA TYR A 286 -2.18 17.05 9.89
C TYR A 286 -1.98 15.54 9.82
N THR A 287 -0.83 15.07 10.30
CA THR A 287 -0.54 13.66 10.57
C THR A 287 -0.49 13.49 12.08
N TRP A 288 -0.96 12.36 12.55
CA TRP A 288 -0.92 12.02 13.97
C TRP A 288 0.51 11.88 14.48
#